data_4294b5c0e076f730ab7cdc0c80179e21
#
_entry.id   4294b5c0e076f730ab7cdc0c80179e21
#
_cell.length_a   1.000
_cell.length_b   1.000
_cell.length_c   1.000
_cell.angle_alpha   90.00
_cell.angle_beta   90.00
_cell.angle_gamma   90.00
#
_symmetry.space_group_name_H-M   'P 1'
#
loop_
_entity.id
_entity.type
_entity.pdbx_description
1 polymer ?
#
loop_
_entity_poly.entity_id
_entity_poly.type
_entity_poly.pdbx_seq_one_letter_code
_entity_poly.pdbx_strand_id
1 'polypeptide(L)'
;MKNYTEEQLKALEAWEWVKILKENPELADKYDKWEEFEGEDWSNLLSAQPQLADKCDKVNGWDNLSIFDADHIDEDGHYDLSAWIELLTAQPQFADRLCKLDFFPWSDFLTACPQFADKCDKINGWRDFSSMSWRELLLEQPQFADRCDKVNGWAKFDSRHLDCLLWNQPQLADRRKNQSK
;
A
#
# COMPACT_ATOMS: atom_id res chain seq x y z
N MET A 1 -12.89 -0.68 32.77
CA MET A 1 -11.50 -0.28 32.48
C MET A 1 -10.56 -1.09 33.36
N LYS A 2 -9.53 -1.73 32.78
CA LYS A 2 -8.43 -2.29 33.57
C LYS A 2 -7.56 -1.14 34.04
N ASN A 3 -7.37 -1.03 35.35
CA ASN A 3 -6.45 -0.03 35.91
C ASN A 3 -5.02 -0.58 35.85
N TYR A 4 -4.23 -0.05 34.92
CA TYR A 4 -2.80 -0.36 34.85
C TYR A 4 -2.01 0.57 35.74
N THR A 5 -1.06 0.01 36.51
CA THR A 5 -0.06 0.82 37.24
C THR A 5 1.01 1.32 36.27
N GLU A 6 1.73 2.38 36.61
CA GLU A 6 2.84 2.88 35.79
C GLU A 6 3.93 1.83 35.57
N GLU A 7 4.21 1.01 36.59
CA GLU A 7 5.19 -0.07 36.49
C GLU A 7 4.75 -1.16 35.49
N GLN A 8 3.45 -1.50 35.50
CA GLN A 8 2.87 -2.44 34.51
C GLN A 8 2.98 -1.89 33.11
N LEU A 9 2.66 -0.62 32.88
CA LEU A 9 2.72 0.01 31.57
C LEU A 9 4.16 0.07 31.02
N LYS A 10 5.16 0.33 31.87
CA LYS A 10 6.57 0.39 31.47
C LYS A 10 7.18 -0.97 31.10
N ALA A 11 6.58 -2.05 31.56
CA ALA A 11 7.04 -3.41 31.27
C ALA A 11 6.45 -4.02 29.99
N LEU A 12 5.54 -3.31 29.31
CA LEU A 12 4.86 -3.82 28.12
C LEU A 12 5.71 -3.65 26.87
N GLU A 13 5.65 -4.64 26.00
CA GLU A 13 6.18 -4.61 24.65
C GLU A 13 5.29 -3.78 23.72
N ALA A 14 5.81 -3.37 22.55
CA ALA A 14 5.11 -2.54 21.57
C ALA A 14 3.73 -3.12 21.18
N TRP A 15 3.65 -4.39 20.80
CA TRP A 15 2.40 -5.06 20.42
C TRP A 15 1.36 -5.16 21.56
N GLU A 16 1.78 -5.18 22.82
CA GLU A 16 0.88 -5.13 23.97
C GLU A 16 0.28 -3.74 24.15
N TRP A 17 1.09 -2.70 23.90
CA TRP A 17 0.63 -1.33 23.87
C TRP A 17 -0.40 -1.09 22.76
N VAL A 18 -0.21 -1.67 21.56
CA VAL A 18 -1.22 -1.59 20.49
C VAL A 18 -2.59 -2.08 20.97
N LYS A 19 -2.63 -3.24 21.66
CA LYS A 19 -3.89 -3.77 22.20
C LYS A 19 -4.54 -2.84 23.24
N ILE A 20 -3.72 -2.25 24.10
CA ILE A 20 -4.22 -1.32 25.12
C ILE A 20 -4.73 -0.05 24.48
N LEU A 21 -3.99 0.54 23.57
CA LEU A 21 -4.34 1.80 22.90
C LEU A 21 -5.56 1.65 21.96
N LYS A 22 -5.80 0.48 21.41
CA LYS A 22 -7.04 0.20 20.64
C LYS A 22 -8.28 0.32 21.53
N GLU A 23 -8.19 -0.04 22.81
CA GLU A 23 -9.31 0.02 23.77
C GLU A 23 -9.32 1.31 24.59
N ASN A 24 -8.15 1.93 24.83
CA ASN A 24 -7.96 3.07 25.72
C ASN A 24 -7.03 4.11 25.07
N PRO A 25 -7.47 4.81 24.01
CA PRO A 25 -6.62 5.77 23.28
C PRO A 25 -6.16 6.96 24.14
N GLU A 26 -6.84 7.24 25.26
CA GLU A 26 -6.46 8.27 26.22
C GLU A 26 -5.12 7.96 26.95
N LEU A 27 -4.64 6.72 26.88
CA LEU A 27 -3.33 6.34 27.39
C LEU A 27 -2.18 6.67 26.44
N ALA A 28 -2.46 7.17 25.24
CA ALA A 28 -1.45 7.48 24.23
C ALA A 28 -0.38 8.48 24.72
N ASP A 29 -0.71 9.38 25.65
CA ASP A 29 0.26 10.32 26.22
C ASP A 29 1.18 9.68 27.28
N LYS A 30 0.92 8.45 27.68
CA LYS A 30 1.78 7.68 28.59
C LYS A 30 2.78 6.78 27.87
N TYR A 31 2.60 6.61 26.57
CA TYR A 31 3.52 5.84 25.72
C TYR A 31 4.50 6.80 25.03
N ASP A 32 5.78 6.55 25.18
CA ASP A 32 6.85 7.43 24.72
C ASP A 32 7.82 6.77 23.71
N LYS A 33 7.56 5.49 23.35
CA LYS A 33 8.44 4.70 22.47
C LYS A 33 7.78 4.39 21.12
N TRP A 34 7.12 5.40 20.53
CA TRP A 34 6.39 5.26 19.26
C TRP A 34 7.27 4.79 18.10
N GLU A 35 8.58 5.02 18.17
CA GLU A 35 9.59 4.55 17.21
C GLU A 35 9.80 3.02 17.24
N GLU A 36 9.37 2.34 18.31
CA GLU A 36 9.44 0.88 18.41
C GLU A 36 8.28 0.18 17.64
N PHE A 37 7.26 0.94 17.16
CA PHE A 37 6.14 0.36 16.42
C PHE A 37 6.56 0.00 14.99
N GLU A 38 6.31 -1.24 14.63
CA GLU A 38 6.48 -1.77 13.29
C GLU A 38 5.25 -1.45 12.40
N GLY A 39 5.33 -1.79 11.12
CA GLY A 39 4.26 -1.51 10.16
C GLY A 39 2.92 -2.13 10.55
N GLU A 40 2.93 -3.37 11.02
CA GLU A 40 1.72 -4.06 11.49
C GLU A 40 1.13 -3.40 12.75
N ASP A 41 1.97 -2.95 13.67
CA ASP A 41 1.55 -2.23 14.87
C ASP A 41 0.82 -0.94 14.51
N TRP A 42 1.40 -0.14 13.60
CA TRP A 42 0.78 1.10 13.10
C TRP A 42 -0.50 0.83 12.33
N SER A 43 -0.53 -0.17 11.44
CA SER A 43 -1.73 -0.56 10.71
C SER A 43 -2.86 -0.93 11.66
N ASN A 44 -2.57 -1.81 12.59
CA ASN A 44 -3.52 -2.26 13.61
C ASN A 44 -4.04 -1.13 14.49
N LEU A 45 -3.16 -0.23 14.95
CA LEU A 45 -3.54 0.88 15.81
C LEU A 45 -4.37 1.92 15.05
N LEU A 46 -3.90 2.37 13.89
CA LEU A 46 -4.57 3.43 13.13
C LEU A 46 -5.88 2.97 12.49
N SER A 47 -6.01 1.68 12.19
CA SER A 47 -7.29 1.09 11.74
C SER A 47 -8.38 1.23 12.79
N ALA A 48 -8.03 1.09 14.08
CA ALA A 48 -8.96 1.22 15.20
C ALA A 48 -9.07 2.65 15.75
N GLN A 49 -7.96 3.41 15.74
CA GLN A 49 -7.82 4.71 16.41
C GLN A 49 -7.18 5.74 15.46
N PRO A 50 -7.88 6.17 14.39
CA PRO A 50 -7.33 7.07 13.36
C PRO A 50 -6.90 8.44 13.89
N GLN A 51 -7.41 8.87 15.06
CA GLN A 51 -7.00 10.12 15.72
C GLN A 51 -5.57 10.09 16.25
N LEU A 52 -4.92 8.91 16.31
CA LEU A 52 -3.53 8.79 16.71
C LEU A 52 -2.54 8.95 15.53
N ALA A 53 -3.02 9.33 14.34
CA ALA A 53 -2.18 9.53 13.16
C ALA A 53 -1.11 10.62 13.38
N ASP A 54 -1.35 11.61 14.25
CA ASP A 54 -0.35 12.62 14.61
C ASP A 54 0.85 12.04 15.39
N LYS A 55 0.67 10.94 16.11
CA LYS A 55 1.77 10.21 16.75
C LYS A 55 2.62 9.50 15.70
N CYS A 56 1.98 8.85 14.72
CA CYS A 56 2.65 8.24 13.57
C CYS A 56 3.44 9.28 12.76
N ASP A 57 2.85 10.45 12.49
CA ASP A 57 3.53 11.56 11.80
C ASP A 57 4.81 12.02 12.52
N LYS A 58 4.80 12.08 13.84
CA LYS A 58 5.95 12.58 14.65
C LYS A 58 7.17 11.68 14.57
N VAL A 59 6.99 10.39 14.44
CA VAL A 59 8.09 9.40 14.40
C VAL A 59 8.33 8.84 12.99
N ASN A 60 7.71 9.45 11.99
CA ASN A 60 7.74 8.98 10.58
C ASN A 60 7.29 7.51 10.43
N GLY A 61 6.36 7.09 11.27
CA GLY A 61 5.87 5.70 11.32
C GLY A 61 5.19 5.22 10.03
N TRP A 62 4.83 6.14 9.11
CA TRP A 62 4.30 5.79 7.79
C TRP A 62 5.32 5.04 6.93
N ASP A 63 6.62 5.32 7.11
CA ASP A 63 7.68 4.61 6.40
C ASP A 63 7.79 3.16 6.88
N ASN A 64 7.48 2.89 8.16
CA ASN A 64 7.47 1.54 8.69
C ASN A 64 6.36 0.66 8.08
N LEU A 65 5.25 1.27 7.60
CA LEU A 65 4.23 0.57 6.81
C LEU A 65 4.75 0.20 5.41
N SER A 66 5.89 0.74 5.00
CA SER A 66 6.44 0.70 3.65
C SER A 66 7.86 0.13 3.65
N ILE A 67 8.12 -0.95 4.40
CA ILE A 67 9.43 -1.62 4.32
C ILE A 67 9.51 -2.38 2.99
N PHE A 68 9.92 -1.64 1.94
CA PHE A 68 10.08 -2.17 0.58
C PHE A 68 11.55 -2.52 0.32
N ASP A 69 12.16 -3.28 1.20
CA ASP A 69 13.50 -3.82 0.99
C ASP A 69 13.46 -5.22 0.37
N ALA A 70 14.63 -5.73 -0.01
CA ALA A 70 14.74 -7.01 -0.69
C ALA A 70 14.31 -8.20 0.20
N ASP A 71 14.28 -8.03 1.52
CA ASP A 71 13.92 -9.08 2.47
C ASP A 71 12.40 -9.21 2.63
N HIS A 72 11.63 -8.23 2.12
CA HIS A 72 10.18 -8.18 2.16
C HIS A 72 9.52 -8.38 0.77
N ILE A 73 10.27 -8.96 -0.17
CA ILE A 73 9.77 -9.39 -1.48
C ILE A 73 9.52 -10.89 -1.42
N ASP A 74 8.34 -11.34 -1.84
CA ASP A 74 8.00 -12.76 -1.92
C ASP A 74 8.76 -13.48 -3.06
N GLU A 75 8.59 -14.81 -3.14
CA GLU A 75 9.24 -15.66 -4.15
C GLU A 75 8.86 -15.28 -5.59
N ASP A 76 7.71 -14.63 -5.78
CA ASP A 76 7.19 -14.15 -7.07
C ASP A 76 7.63 -12.72 -7.39
N GLY A 77 8.30 -12.02 -6.47
CA GLY A 77 8.82 -10.68 -6.65
C GLY A 77 7.86 -9.55 -6.25
N HIS A 78 6.83 -9.84 -5.44
CA HIS A 78 5.87 -8.87 -4.94
C HIS A 78 6.22 -8.38 -3.54
N TYR A 79 5.90 -7.11 -3.27
CA TYR A 79 6.07 -6.50 -1.96
C TYR A 79 4.94 -6.87 -1.01
N ASP A 80 5.26 -7.07 0.27
CA ASP A 80 4.24 -7.19 1.30
C ASP A 80 3.56 -5.83 1.54
N LEU A 81 2.31 -5.75 1.13
CA LEU A 81 1.46 -4.57 1.26
C LEU A 81 0.34 -4.76 2.29
N SER A 82 0.36 -5.85 3.04
CA SER A 82 -0.73 -6.24 3.95
C SER A 82 -1.11 -5.12 4.92
N ALA A 83 -0.11 -4.48 5.54
CA ALA A 83 -0.32 -3.38 6.49
C ALA A 83 -1.05 -2.18 5.85
N TRP A 84 -0.66 -1.78 4.63
CA TRP A 84 -1.34 -0.71 3.90
C TRP A 84 -2.74 -1.08 3.44
N ILE A 85 -2.93 -2.31 2.94
CA ILE A 85 -4.23 -2.80 2.48
C ILE A 85 -5.21 -2.84 3.64
N GLU A 86 -4.80 -3.37 4.80
CA GLU A 86 -5.61 -3.42 6.01
C GLU A 86 -5.98 -2.01 6.49
N LEU A 87 -4.98 -1.13 6.64
CA LEU A 87 -5.20 0.24 7.08
C LEU A 87 -6.16 1.00 6.15
N LEU A 88 -5.93 0.97 4.83
CA LEU A 88 -6.74 1.73 3.88
C LEU A 88 -8.12 1.11 3.63
N THR A 89 -8.30 -0.17 3.91
CA THR A 89 -9.62 -0.80 3.94
C THR A 89 -10.45 -0.26 5.11
N ALA A 90 -9.84 -0.10 6.28
CA ALA A 90 -10.49 0.43 7.48
C ALA A 90 -10.61 1.97 7.43
N GLN A 91 -9.58 2.66 6.93
CA GLN A 91 -9.42 4.11 7.02
C GLN A 91 -8.96 4.71 5.68
N PRO A 92 -9.82 4.77 4.64
CA PRO A 92 -9.46 5.21 3.30
C PRO A 92 -8.99 6.68 3.23
N GLN A 93 -9.27 7.49 4.25
CA GLN A 93 -8.80 8.88 4.33
C GLN A 93 -7.27 9.01 4.42
N PHE A 94 -6.55 7.95 4.82
CA PHE A 94 -5.10 7.95 4.85
C PHE A 94 -4.43 7.70 3.49
N ALA A 95 -5.21 7.44 2.44
CA ALA A 95 -4.65 7.14 1.10
C ALA A 95 -3.78 8.28 0.51
N ASP A 96 -3.97 9.55 0.94
CA ASP A 96 -3.10 10.65 0.52
C ASP A 96 -1.66 10.53 1.08
N ARG A 97 -1.43 9.68 2.09
CA ARG A 97 -0.09 9.39 2.61
C ARG A 97 0.76 8.62 1.60
N LEU A 98 0.15 7.72 0.81
CA LEU A 98 0.85 6.98 -0.25
C LEU A 98 1.55 7.91 -1.25
N CYS A 99 0.95 9.07 -1.54
CA CYS A 99 1.51 10.05 -2.48
C CYS A 99 2.74 10.81 -1.94
N LYS A 100 3.08 10.62 -0.68
CA LYS A 100 4.22 11.27 -0.02
C LYS A 100 5.41 10.34 0.16
N LEU A 101 5.23 9.05 -0.11
CA LEU A 101 6.31 8.07 -0.03
C LEU A 101 7.24 8.26 -1.24
N ASP A 102 8.53 8.17 -1.02
CA ASP A 102 9.55 8.29 -2.07
C ASP A 102 9.43 7.17 -3.11
N PHE A 103 9.03 5.99 -2.64
CA PHE A 103 8.72 4.83 -3.47
C PHE A 103 7.46 4.14 -2.96
N PHE A 104 6.61 3.68 -3.88
CA PHE A 104 5.46 2.83 -3.56
C PHE A 104 5.15 1.89 -4.73
N PRO A 105 4.98 0.59 -4.50
CA PRO A 105 4.73 -0.41 -5.55
C PRO A 105 3.27 -0.37 -6.02
N TRP A 106 2.93 0.68 -6.78
CA TRP A 106 1.56 0.95 -7.22
C TRP A 106 0.92 -0.18 -8.02
N SER A 107 1.69 -0.94 -8.82
CA SER A 107 1.14 -2.06 -9.60
C SER A 107 0.53 -3.12 -8.70
N ASP A 108 1.29 -3.54 -7.70
CA ASP A 108 0.89 -4.59 -6.76
C ASP A 108 -0.27 -4.11 -5.88
N PHE A 109 -0.17 -2.87 -5.40
CA PHE A 109 -1.23 -2.27 -4.60
C PHE A 109 -2.55 -2.13 -5.37
N LEU A 110 -2.53 -1.65 -6.62
CA LEU A 110 -3.74 -1.46 -7.42
C LEU A 110 -4.35 -2.79 -7.91
N THR A 111 -3.59 -3.86 -7.92
CA THR A 111 -4.12 -5.20 -8.15
C THR A 111 -5.09 -5.59 -7.02
N ALA A 112 -4.72 -5.32 -5.78
CA ALA A 112 -5.54 -5.58 -4.60
C ALA A 112 -6.57 -4.47 -4.30
N CYS A 113 -6.20 -3.21 -4.52
CA CYS A 113 -6.97 -2.03 -4.12
C CYS A 113 -7.23 -1.07 -5.28
N PRO A 114 -7.97 -1.48 -6.34
CA PRO A 114 -8.17 -0.69 -7.56
C PRO A 114 -8.91 0.65 -7.35
N GLN A 115 -9.65 0.79 -6.24
CA GLN A 115 -10.36 2.01 -5.87
C GLN A 115 -9.46 3.22 -5.60
N PHE A 116 -8.14 3.00 -5.39
CA PHE A 116 -7.17 4.08 -5.14
C PHE A 116 -6.40 4.52 -6.39
N ALA A 117 -6.85 4.15 -7.59
CA ALA A 117 -6.21 4.52 -8.84
C ALA A 117 -6.07 6.04 -9.04
N ASP A 118 -7.00 6.84 -8.49
CA ASP A 118 -6.92 8.31 -8.50
C ASP A 118 -5.71 8.86 -7.73
N LYS A 119 -5.19 8.12 -6.75
CA LYS A 119 -3.98 8.50 -6.02
C LYS A 119 -2.73 8.28 -6.89
N CYS A 120 -2.68 7.15 -7.60
CA CYS A 120 -1.64 6.92 -8.61
C CYS A 120 -1.69 7.95 -9.75
N ASP A 121 -2.90 8.34 -10.21
CA ASP A 121 -3.09 9.42 -11.21
C ASP A 121 -2.47 10.74 -10.72
N LYS A 122 -2.64 11.11 -9.45
CA LYS A 122 -2.13 12.38 -8.88
C LYS A 122 -0.63 12.55 -8.98
N ILE A 123 0.13 11.46 -8.78
CA ILE A 123 1.60 11.48 -8.81
C ILE A 123 2.15 10.98 -10.15
N ASN A 124 1.27 10.66 -11.11
CA ASN A 124 1.62 10.09 -12.41
C ASN A 124 2.43 8.77 -12.30
N GLY A 125 2.13 8.00 -11.26
CA GLY A 125 2.83 6.74 -10.92
C GLY A 125 2.75 5.67 -12.01
N TRP A 126 1.76 5.73 -12.90
CA TRP A 126 1.64 4.80 -14.04
C TRP A 126 2.86 4.81 -14.99
N ARG A 127 3.64 5.89 -15.00
CA ARG A 127 4.83 6.01 -15.87
C ARG A 127 5.94 5.06 -15.47
N ASP A 128 5.98 4.67 -14.21
CA ASP A 128 7.05 3.83 -13.66
C ASP A 128 6.76 2.34 -13.85
N PHE A 129 5.56 1.98 -14.31
CA PHE A 129 5.18 0.60 -14.55
C PHE A 129 6.02 -0.03 -15.65
N SER A 130 6.59 -1.19 -15.33
CA SER A 130 7.32 -2.05 -16.27
C SER A 130 6.34 -2.85 -17.16
N SER A 131 6.89 -3.60 -18.11
CA SER A 131 6.13 -4.59 -18.89
C SER A 131 5.42 -5.62 -17.99
N MET A 132 6.12 -6.09 -16.96
CA MET A 132 5.60 -7.06 -15.99
C MET A 132 4.49 -6.44 -15.15
N SER A 133 4.72 -5.25 -14.58
CA SER A 133 3.74 -4.53 -13.77
C SER A 133 2.43 -4.28 -14.53
N TRP A 134 2.51 -3.85 -15.79
CA TRP A 134 1.32 -3.68 -16.64
C TRP A 134 0.62 -5.00 -16.93
N ARG A 135 1.38 -6.07 -17.22
CA ARG A 135 0.80 -7.39 -17.47
C ARG A 135 -0.01 -7.87 -16.27
N GLU A 136 0.59 -7.86 -15.07
CA GLU A 136 -0.05 -8.33 -13.84
C GLU A 136 -1.29 -7.51 -13.51
N LEU A 137 -1.16 -6.20 -13.52
CA LEU A 137 -2.31 -5.33 -13.27
C LEU A 137 -3.45 -5.56 -14.28
N LEU A 138 -3.17 -5.65 -15.58
CA LEU A 138 -4.21 -5.82 -16.59
C LEU A 138 -4.79 -7.23 -16.65
N LEU A 139 -4.10 -8.24 -16.14
CA LEU A 139 -4.65 -9.59 -15.97
C LEU A 139 -5.78 -9.58 -14.94
N GLU A 140 -5.56 -8.93 -13.80
CA GLU A 140 -6.51 -8.91 -12.67
C GLU A 140 -7.52 -7.75 -12.81
N GLN A 141 -7.08 -6.60 -13.35
CA GLN A 141 -7.83 -5.36 -13.40
C GLN A 141 -7.85 -4.78 -14.83
N PRO A 142 -8.51 -5.43 -15.82
CA PRO A 142 -8.48 -5.01 -17.23
C PRO A 142 -9.10 -3.63 -17.49
N GLN A 143 -9.89 -3.09 -16.56
CA GLN A 143 -10.44 -1.73 -16.63
C GLN A 143 -9.36 -0.64 -16.65
N PHE A 144 -8.14 -0.93 -16.20
CA PHE A 144 -7.02 0.03 -16.25
C PHE A 144 -6.36 0.14 -17.64
N ALA A 145 -6.85 -0.57 -18.63
CA ALA A 145 -6.36 -0.42 -20.00
C ALA A 145 -6.42 1.04 -20.51
N ASP A 146 -7.42 1.83 -20.08
CA ASP A 146 -7.49 3.27 -20.39
C ASP A 146 -6.31 4.07 -19.81
N ARG A 147 -5.77 3.67 -18.65
CA ARG A 147 -4.57 4.29 -18.07
C ARG A 147 -3.33 3.89 -18.85
N CYS A 148 -3.24 2.61 -19.22
CA CYS A 148 -2.17 2.10 -20.07
C CYS A 148 -2.13 2.87 -21.42
N ASP A 149 -3.28 3.11 -22.03
CA ASP A 149 -3.40 3.92 -23.25
C ASP A 149 -2.85 5.34 -23.05
N LYS A 150 -3.26 6.02 -21.97
CA LYS A 150 -2.90 7.42 -21.69
C LYS A 150 -1.40 7.64 -21.48
N VAL A 151 -0.70 6.68 -20.88
CA VAL A 151 0.74 6.79 -20.61
C VAL A 151 1.61 6.06 -21.63
N ASN A 152 1.04 5.63 -22.75
CA ASN A 152 1.72 4.80 -23.76
C ASN A 152 2.34 3.52 -23.17
N GLY A 153 1.66 2.93 -22.17
CA GLY A 153 2.13 1.73 -21.48
C GLY A 153 2.28 0.52 -22.39
N TRP A 154 1.48 0.43 -23.47
CA TRP A 154 1.59 -0.65 -24.46
C TRP A 154 2.95 -0.72 -25.14
N ALA A 155 3.65 0.41 -25.30
CA ALA A 155 4.99 0.45 -25.87
C ALA A 155 6.05 -0.18 -24.95
N LYS A 156 5.75 -0.37 -23.69
CA LYS A 156 6.65 -0.99 -22.70
C LYS A 156 6.61 -2.51 -22.73
N PHE A 157 5.56 -3.11 -23.32
CA PHE A 157 5.43 -4.56 -23.35
C PHE A 157 6.48 -5.20 -24.22
N ASP A 158 7.21 -6.15 -23.68
CA ASP A 158 7.90 -7.16 -24.48
C ASP A 158 6.90 -8.19 -25.06
N SER A 159 7.33 -8.94 -26.07
CA SER A 159 6.49 -9.90 -26.75
C SER A 159 5.91 -10.98 -25.84
N ARG A 160 6.70 -11.46 -24.89
CA ARG A 160 6.32 -12.54 -23.96
C ARG A 160 5.18 -12.11 -23.03
N HIS A 161 5.34 -10.95 -22.38
CA HIS A 161 4.33 -10.44 -21.46
C HIS A 161 3.05 -10.05 -22.19
N LEU A 162 3.19 -9.49 -23.39
CA LEU A 162 2.06 -9.11 -24.20
C LEU A 162 1.27 -10.33 -24.70
N ASP A 163 1.95 -11.36 -25.19
CA ASP A 163 1.29 -12.59 -25.67
C ASP A 163 0.55 -13.27 -24.52
N CYS A 164 1.16 -13.34 -23.32
CA CYS A 164 0.52 -13.84 -22.12
C CYS A 164 -0.73 -13.02 -21.76
N LEU A 165 -0.65 -11.70 -21.78
CA LEU A 165 -1.79 -10.82 -21.48
C LEU A 165 -2.91 -11.04 -22.48
N LEU A 166 -2.63 -11.01 -23.78
CA LEU A 166 -3.65 -11.13 -24.83
C LEU A 166 -4.27 -12.54 -24.92
N TRP A 167 -3.54 -13.56 -24.50
CA TRP A 167 -4.08 -14.90 -24.37
C TRP A 167 -5.18 -14.97 -23.27
N ASN A 168 -4.94 -14.32 -22.14
CA ASN A 168 -5.87 -14.30 -21.01
C ASN A 168 -6.95 -13.21 -21.12
N GLN A 169 -6.63 -12.10 -21.79
CA GLN A 169 -7.51 -10.93 -21.94
C GLN A 169 -7.65 -10.54 -23.42
N PRO A 170 -8.25 -11.39 -24.28
CA PRO A 170 -8.30 -11.19 -25.75
C PRO A 170 -9.03 -9.89 -26.16
N GLN A 171 -9.93 -9.37 -25.32
CA GLN A 171 -10.62 -8.09 -25.56
C GLN A 171 -9.68 -6.87 -25.58
N LEU A 172 -8.45 -7.00 -25.07
CA LEU A 172 -7.45 -5.93 -25.07
C LEU A 172 -6.68 -5.86 -26.40
N ALA A 173 -6.80 -6.85 -27.31
CA ALA A 173 -6.03 -6.93 -28.56
C ALA A 173 -6.23 -5.73 -29.50
N ASP A 174 -7.44 -5.16 -29.54
CA ASP A 174 -7.73 -4.03 -30.43
C ASP A 174 -7.18 -2.70 -29.91
N ARG A 175 -6.96 -2.55 -28.61
CA ARG A 175 -6.36 -1.35 -28.01
C ARG A 175 -4.91 -1.16 -28.47
N ARG A 176 -4.12 -2.24 -28.50
CA ARG A 176 -2.74 -2.21 -29.03
C ARG A 176 -2.67 -1.72 -30.47
N LYS A 177 -3.58 -2.19 -31.36
CA LYS A 177 -3.56 -1.83 -32.77
C LYS A 177 -3.76 -0.34 -33.02
N ASN A 178 -4.51 0.33 -32.13
CA ASN A 178 -4.82 1.76 -32.26
C ASN A 178 -3.66 2.67 -31.87
N GLN A 179 -2.67 2.16 -31.14
CA GLN A 179 -1.48 2.94 -30.72
C GLN A 179 -0.29 2.79 -31.67
N SER A 180 -0.36 1.90 -32.65
CA SER A 180 0.67 1.69 -33.68
C SER A 180 0.48 2.59 -34.92
N LYS A 181 -0.45 3.56 -34.86
CA LYS A 181 -0.69 4.58 -35.86
C LYS A 181 -0.24 5.95 -35.40
#